data_d0d07b28fcb9d4126dc823243b236d4f
#
_entry.id   d0d07b28fcb9d4126dc823243b236d4f
#
_cell.length_a   1.000
_cell.length_b   1.000
_cell.length_c   1.000
_cell.angle_alpha   90.00
_cell.angle_beta   90.00
_cell.angle_gamma   90.00
#
_symmetry.space_group_name_H-M   'P 1'
#
loop_
_entity.id
_entity.type
_entity.pdbx_description
1 polymer ?
#
loop_
_entity_poly.entity_id
_entity_poly.type
_entity_poly.pdbx_seq_one_letter_code
_entity_poly.pdbx_strand_id
1 'polypeptide(L)'
;KKLGLGTYPEIGLAEARSRRDAAREQLAQGKDPSREKQREKARKKLGAENTFASIAAEFCEKRKHDGSRAWAPATAKRCEYLLSVLNSSIGNLPIADIEPADILIAVRRIESKGKLESAKRTLQLAGSVFRYAVATARLKSDPTRDLRGALMNPTMTHYGAVLDPAGAGEL
;
A
#
# COMPACT_ATOMS: atom_id res chain seq x y z
N LYS A 1 -3.73 -31.27 -22.31
CA LYS A 1 -3.21 -29.87 -22.35
C LYS A 1 -1.68 -29.93 -22.37
N LYS A 2 -1.00 -29.05 -23.13
CA LYS A 2 0.47 -28.95 -23.15
C LYS A 2 0.91 -27.91 -22.13
N LEU A 3 1.87 -28.27 -21.28
CA LEU A 3 2.52 -27.35 -20.34
C LEU A 3 3.91 -27.00 -20.88
N GLY A 4 4.18 -25.70 -21.15
CA GLY A 4 5.50 -25.23 -21.52
C GLY A 4 6.41 -25.20 -20.29
N LEU A 5 7.53 -25.91 -20.34
CA LEU A 5 8.50 -26.00 -19.25
C LEU A 5 9.61 -24.95 -19.36
N GLY A 6 9.70 -24.24 -20.51
CA GLY A 6 10.67 -23.20 -20.82
C GLY A 6 11.26 -23.35 -22.22
N THR A 7 12.12 -22.43 -22.62
CA THR A 7 12.79 -22.40 -23.93
C THR A 7 14.28 -22.66 -23.78
N TYR A 8 14.84 -23.45 -24.72
CA TYR A 8 16.27 -23.61 -24.84
C TYR A 8 16.87 -22.37 -25.54
N PRO A 9 18.04 -21.84 -25.15
CA PRO A 9 18.99 -22.34 -24.16
C PRO A 9 18.77 -21.87 -22.72
N GLU A 10 17.77 -21.04 -22.42
CA GLU A 10 17.53 -20.49 -21.07
C GLU A 10 17.30 -21.59 -20.02
N ILE A 11 16.67 -22.69 -20.44
CA ILE A 11 16.42 -23.84 -19.59
C ILE A 11 17.10 -25.08 -20.18
N GLY A 12 18.08 -25.60 -19.44
CA GLY A 12 18.79 -26.82 -19.79
C GLY A 12 17.93 -28.08 -19.58
N LEU A 13 18.40 -29.19 -20.15
CA LEU A 13 17.66 -30.47 -20.11
C LEU A 13 17.43 -30.99 -18.67
N ALA A 14 18.41 -30.82 -17.78
CA ALA A 14 18.29 -31.22 -16.38
C ALA A 14 17.19 -30.45 -15.67
N GLU A 15 17.13 -29.14 -15.86
CA GLU A 15 16.10 -28.28 -15.27
C GLU A 15 14.71 -28.57 -15.87
N ALA A 16 14.63 -28.80 -17.18
CA ALA A 16 13.38 -29.19 -17.83
C ALA A 16 12.83 -30.51 -17.27
N ARG A 17 13.68 -31.47 -16.97
CA ARG A 17 13.30 -32.74 -16.31
C ARG A 17 12.77 -32.49 -14.89
N SER A 18 13.48 -31.70 -14.09
CA SER A 18 13.03 -31.34 -12.74
C SER A 18 11.68 -30.64 -12.75
N ARG A 19 11.47 -29.66 -13.65
CA ARG A 19 10.16 -28.98 -13.79
C ARG A 19 9.05 -29.91 -14.25
N ARG A 20 9.34 -30.91 -15.11
CA ARG A 20 8.38 -31.93 -15.51
C ARG A 20 7.96 -32.77 -14.31
N ASP A 21 8.92 -33.23 -13.50
CA ASP A 21 8.65 -34.11 -12.37
C ASP A 21 7.85 -33.36 -11.28
N ALA A 22 8.17 -32.09 -11.00
CA ALA A 22 7.38 -31.24 -10.13
C ALA A 22 5.94 -31.02 -10.65
N ALA A 23 5.77 -30.86 -11.97
CA ALA A 23 4.42 -30.75 -12.55
C ALA A 23 3.62 -32.05 -12.47
N ARG A 24 4.28 -33.23 -12.56
CA ARG A 24 3.64 -34.53 -12.34
C ARG A 24 3.21 -34.72 -10.90
N GLU A 25 4.02 -34.27 -9.95
CA GLU A 25 3.67 -34.34 -8.53
C GLU A 25 2.45 -33.45 -8.21
N GLN A 26 2.37 -32.23 -8.77
CA GLN A 26 1.20 -31.39 -8.64
C GLN A 26 -0.08 -32.02 -9.21
N LEU A 27 0.05 -32.70 -10.37
CA LEU A 27 -1.07 -33.48 -10.95
C LEU A 27 -1.51 -34.63 -10.06
N ALA A 28 -0.58 -35.33 -9.44
CA ALA A 28 -0.88 -36.42 -8.49
C ALA A 28 -1.62 -35.89 -7.25
N GLN A 29 -1.38 -34.63 -6.85
CA GLN A 29 -2.09 -33.92 -5.79
C GLN A 29 -3.44 -33.32 -6.25
N GLY A 30 -3.89 -33.59 -7.48
CA GLY A 30 -5.13 -33.06 -8.03
C GLY A 30 -5.08 -31.58 -8.48
N LYS A 31 -3.89 -30.97 -8.53
CA LYS A 31 -3.70 -29.58 -8.99
C LYS A 31 -3.31 -29.57 -10.48
N ASP A 32 -3.93 -28.72 -11.29
CA ASP A 32 -3.57 -28.53 -12.71
C ASP A 32 -2.44 -27.47 -12.82
N PRO A 33 -1.19 -27.86 -13.13
CA PRO A 33 -0.05 -26.91 -13.21
C PRO A 33 -0.23 -25.84 -14.28
N SER A 34 -0.98 -26.13 -15.34
CA SER A 34 -1.28 -25.17 -16.39
C SER A 34 -2.20 -24.05 -15.88
N ARG A 35 -3.18 -24.44 -15.07
CA ARG A 35 -4.14 -23.51 -14.44
C ARG A 35 -3.47 -22.65 -13.38
N GLU A 36 -2.56 -23.24 -12.59
CA GLU A 36 -1.77 -22.51 -11.60
C GLU A 36 -0.85 -21.46 -12.28
N LYS A 37 -0.15 -21.85 -13.35
CA LYS A 37 0.71 -20.93 -14.12
C LYS A 37 -0.10 -19.79 -14.74
N GLN A 38 -1.30 -20.04 -15.25
CA GLN A 38 -2.18 -19.00 -15.77
C GLN A 38 -2.66 -18.05 -14.66
N ARG A 39 -3.02 -18.60 -13.50
CA ARG A 39 -3.41 -17.79 -12.32
C ARG A 39 -2.26 -16.90 -11.83
N GLU A 40 -1.05 -17.48 -11.76
CA GLU A 40 0.14 -16.73 -11.37
C GLU A 40 0.46 -15.60 -12.36
N LYS A 41 0.38 -15.87 -13.66
CA LYS A 41 0.57 -14.85 -14.71
C LYS A 41 -0.48 -13.75 -14.63
N ALA A 42 -1.74 -14.11 -14.42
CA ALA A 42 -2.83 -13.15 -14.23
C ALA A 42 -2.62 -12.32 -12.95
N ARG A 43 -2.17 -12.96 -11.85
CA ARG A 43 -1.87 -12.27 -10.59
C ARG A 43 -0.70 -11.29 -10.73
N LYS A 44 0.37 -11.69 -11.44
CA LYS A 44 1.52 -10.81 -11.73
C LYS A 44 1.10 -9.61 -12.59
N LYS A 45 0.28 -9.83 -13.62
CA LYS A 45 -0.25 -8.75 -14.45
C LYS A 45 -1.12 -7.78 -13.62
N LEU A 46 -2.04 -8.32 -12.85
CA LEU A 46 -2.91 -7.54 -11.97
C LEU A 46 -2.09 -6.79 -10.91
N GLY A 47 -1.03 -7.40 -10.36
CA GLY A 47 -0.12 -6.76 -9.42
C GLY A 47 0.65 -5.60 -10.03
N ALA A 48 1.11 -5.74 -11.28
CA ALA A 48 1.78 -4.66 -12.01
C ALA A 48 0.86 -3.45 -12.27
N GLU A 49 -0.44 -3.67 -12.46
CA GLU A 49 -1.45 -2.62 -12.63
C GLU A 49 -1.90 -2.01 -11.29
N ASN A 50 -1.86 -2.80 -10.19
CA ASN A 50 -2.29 -2.40 -8.86
C ASN A 50 -1.09 -2.05 -7.95
N THR A 51 -0.29 -1.08 -8.35
CA THR A 51 0.76 -0.52 -7.49
C THR A 51 0.15 0.37 -6.40
N PHE A 52 0.90 0.59 -5.31
CA PHE A 52 0.45 1.53 -4.27
C PHE A 52 0.17 2.92 -4.86
N ALA A 53 1.04 3.43 -5.74
CA ALA A 53 0.86 4.74 -6.35
C ALA A 53 -0.42 4.83 -7.20
N SER A 54 -0.73 3.80 -8.00
CA SER A 54 -1.94 3.79 -8.83
C SER A 54 -3.21 3.80 -7.99
N ILE A 55 -3.25 3.00 -6.94
CA ILE A 55 -4.40 2.93 -6.03
C ILE A 55 -4.53 4.19 -5.16
N ALA A 56 -3.40 4.77 -4.73
CA ALA A 56 -3.40 6.04 -4.01
C ALA A 56 -3.95 7.19 -4.87
N ALA A 57 -3.58 7.24 -6.15
CA ALA A 57 -4.12 8.21 -7.10
C ALA A 57 -5.63 8.04 -7.29
N GLU A 58 -6.10 6.81 -7.52
CA GLU A 58 -7.52 6.48 -7.64
C GLU A 58 -8.30 6.87 -6.37
N PHE A 59 -7.74 6.56 -5.20
CA PHE A 59 -8.31 6.95 -3.92
C PHE A 59 -8.44 8.48 -3.79
N CYS A 60 -7.40 9.24 -4.17
CA CYS A 60 -7.44 10.70 -4.15
C CYS A 60 -8.53 11.25 -5.07
N GLU A 61 -8.62 10.76 -6.30
CA GLU A 61 -9.66 11.19 -7.24
C GLU A 61 -11.05 10.89 -6.71
N LYS A 62 -11.27 9.69 -6.17
CA LYS A 62 -12.53 9.37 -5.50
C LYS A 62 -12.84 10.37 -4.38
N ARG A 63 -11.86 10.69 -3.52
CA ARG A 63 -12.06 11.60 -2.38
C ARG A 63 -12.29 13.05 -2.78
N LYS A 64 -11.82 13.48 -3.95
CA LYS A 64 -12.13 14.82 -4.50
C LYS A 64 -13.59 14.95 -4.95
N HIS A 65 -14.21 13.82 -5.37
CA HIS A 65 -15.56 13.80 -5.95
C HIS A 65 -16.59 13.04 -5.10
N ASP A 66 -16.33 12.78 -3.82
CA ASP A 66 -17.14 11.93 -2.91
C ASP A 66 -18.39 12.66 -2.36
N GLY A 67 -19.02 13.52 -3.12
CA GLY A 67 -20.23 14.26 -2.74
C GLY A 67 -20.02 15.10 -1.48
N SER A 68 -20.88 14.93 -0.48
CA SER A 68 -20.79 15.65 0.81
C SER A 68 -19.53 15.29 1.64
N ARG A 69 -18.81 14.25 1.27
CA ARG A 69 -17.56 13.81 1.90
C ARG A 69 -16.34 14.18 1.08
N ALA A 70 -16.49 14.97 0.03
CA ALA A 70 -15.39 15.41 -0.80
C ALA A 70 -14.37 16.23 0.00
N TRP A 71 -13.10 16.04 -0.34
CA TRP A 71 -12.04 16.83 0.28
C TRP A 71 -12.06 18.27 -0.23
N ALA A 72 -11.92 19.22 0.69
CA ALA A 72 -11.60 20.59 0.31
C ALA A 72 -10.26 20.63 -0.45
N PRO A 73 -10.07 21.58 -1.39
CA PRO A 73 -8.86 21.65 -2.22
C PRO A 73 -7.56 21.67 -1.43
N ALA A 74 -7.53 22.39 -0.30
CA ALA A 74 -6.37 22.44 0.59
C ALA A 74 -6.05 21.08 1.23
N THR A 75 -7.09 20.31 1.60
CA THR A 75 -6.95 18.96 2.14
C THR A 75 -6.43 18.01 1.06
N ALA A 76 -6.98 18.05 -0.15
CA ALA A 76 -6.53 17.25 -1.27
C ALA A 76 -5.04 17.46 -1.56
N LYS A 77 -4.60 18.72 -1.70
CA LYS A 77 -3.20 19.09 -1.93
C LYS A 77 -2.28 18.57 -0.82
N ARG A 78 -2.71 18.65 0.44
CA ARG A 78 -1.94 18.13 1.57
C ARG A 78 -1.82 16.62 1.53
N CYS A 79 -2.92 15.91 1.24
CA CYS A 79 -2.91 14.44 1.13
C CYS A 79 -2.02 13.96 -0.02
N GLU A 80 -2.09 14.62 -1.18
CA GLU A 80 -1.22 14.33 -2.33
C GLU A 80 0.26 14.49 -1.97
N TYR A 81 0.62 15.55 -1.24
CA TYR A 81 1.98 15.73 -0.75
C TYR A 81 2.43 14.59 0.18
N LEU A 82 1.60 14.18 1.14
CA LEU A 82 1.94 13.07 2.05
C LEU A 82 2.06 11.75 1.30
N LEU A 83 1.19 11.51 0.32
CA LEU A 83 1.27 10.32 -0.53
C LEU A 83 2.50 10.34 -1.45
N SER A 84 2.93 11.50 -1.93
CA SER A 84 4.17 11.59 -2.73
C SER A 84 5.40 11.14 -1.95
N VAL A 85 5.43 11.39 -0.64
CA VAL A 85 6.50 10.90 0.25
C VAL A 85 6.46 9.37 0.38
N LEU A 86 5.28 8.76 0.50
CA LEU A 86 5.13 7.30 0.51
C LEU A 86 5.49 6.70 -0.86
N ASN A 87 5.02 7.32 -1.93
CA ASN A 87 5.28 6.85 -3.30
C ASN A 87 6.77 6.77 -3.63
N SER A 88 7.60 7.62 -3.04
CA SER A 88 9.05 7.56 -3.21
C SER A 88 9.68 6.27 -2.64
N SER A 89 9.00 5.60 -1.72
CA SER A 89 9.49 4.38 -1.06
C SER A 89 8.75 3.11 -1.51
N ILE A 90 7.41 3.16 -1.52
CA ILE A 90 6.55 1.98 -1.77
C ILE A 90 5.66 2.13 -3.01
N GLY A 91 5.73 3.27 -3.71
CA GLY A 91 4.80 3.59 -4.80
C GLY A 91 4.76 2.58 -5.94
N ASN A 92 5.91 2.05 -6.32
CA ASN A 92 6.04 1.10 -7.42
C ASN A 92 5.79 -0.37 -7.03
N LEU A 93 5.64 -0.64 -5.72
CA LEU A 93 5.36 -2.00 -5.25
C LEU A 93 3.90 -2.37 -5.52
N PRO A 94 3.63 -3.61 -5.93
CA PRO A 94 2.27 -4.14 -5.95
C PRO A 94 1.66 -4.04 -4.56
N ILE A 95 0.45 -3.49 -4.45
CA ILE A 95 -0.16 -3.22 -3.13
C ILE A 95 -0.35 -4.50 -2.29
N ALA A 96 -0.48 -5.65 -2.96
CA ALA A 96 -0.64 -6.95 -2.31
C ALA A 96 0.67 -7.50 -1.70
N ASP A 97 1.81 -6.97 -2.12
CA ASP A 97 3.13 -7.43 -1.70
C ASP A 97 3.76 -6.49 -0.64
N ILE A 98 3.09 -5.39 -0.29
CA ILE A 98 3.55 -4.44 0.71
C ILE A 98 3.32 -4.99 2.12
N GLU A 99 4.40 -5.11 2.88
CA GLU A 99 4.38 -5.55 4.27
C GLU A 99 4.34 -4.37 5.25
N PRO A 100 3.90 -4.58 6.50
CA PRO A 100 3.94 -3.55 7.54
C PRO A 100 5.31 -2.91 7.72
N ALA A 101 6.40 -3.69 7.56
CA ALA A 101 7.77 -3.21 7.69
C ALA A 101 8.12 -2.14 6.64
N ASP A 102 7.68 -2.31 5.38
CA ASP A 102 7.94 -1.35 4.29
C ASP A 102 7.32 0.00 4.60
N ILE A 103 6.07 -0.03 5.10
CA ILE A 103 5.33 1.18 5.49
C ILE A 103 6.04 1.86 6.66
N LEU A 104 6.45 1.09 7.66
CA LEU A 104 7.10 1.61 8.85
C LEU A 104 8.43 2.28 8.51
N ILE A 105 9.24 1.68 7.63
CA ILE A 105 10.49 2.27 7.14
C ILE A 105 10.22 3.62 6.47
N ALA A 106 9.22 3.70 5.60
CA ALA A 106 8.86 4.93 4.89
C ALA A 106 8.43 6.05 5.87
N VAL A 107 7.62 5.71 6.87
CA VAL A 107 7.09 6.68 7.83
C VAL A 107 8.14 7.11 8.85
N ARG A 108 9.01 6.20 9.29
CA ARG A 108 10.13 6.52 10.20
C ARG A 108 11.15 7.46 9.59
N ARG A 109 11.31 7.50 8.28
CA ARG A 109 12.12 8.52 7.60
C ARG A 109 11.55 9.94 7.77
N ILE A 110 10.24 10.08 7.97
CA ILE A 110 9.61 11.36 8.27
C ILE A 110 9.81 11.70 9.75
N GLU A 111 9.62 10.72 10.61
CA GLU A 111 9.79 10.80 12.06
C GLU A 111 11.22 11.23 12.44
N SER A 112 12.24 10.62 11.83
CA SER A 112 13.66 10.94 12.07
C SER A 112 14.05 12.38 11.72
N LYS A 113 13.23 13.07 10.90
CA LYS A 113 13.37 14.50 10.63
C LYS A 113 12.66 15.40 11.66
N GLY A 114 12.21 14.85 12.79
CA GLY A 114 11.46 15.55 13.83
C GLY A 114 10.00 15.88 13.46
N LYS A 115 9.49 15.41 12.31
CA LYS A 115 8.14 15.72 11.83
C LYS A 115 7.12 14.69 12.33
N LEU A 116 6.98 14.53 13.66
CA LEU A 116 6.18 13.49 14.30
C LEU A 116 4.72 13.51 13.85
N GLU A 117 4.09 14.69 13.83
CA GLU A 117 2.70 14.85 13.41
C GLU A 117 2.50 14.49 11.93
N SER A 118 3.45 14.87 11.06
CA SER A 118 3.42 14.50 9.64
C SER A 118 3.58 12.99 9.45
N ALA A 119 4.46 12.34 10.20
CA ALA A 119 4.65 10.90 10.19
C ALA A 119 3.35 10.17 10.56
N LYS A 120 2.70 10.59 11.65
CA LYS A 120 1.43 10.04 12.12
C LYS A 120 0.31 10.21 11.07
N ARG A 121 0.19 11.40 10.50
CA ARG A 121 -0.81 11.67 9.44
C ARG A 121 -0.53 10.88 8.17
N THR A 122 0.73 10.69 7.81
CA THR A 122 1.13 9.88 6.66
C THR A 122 0.72 8.41 6.87
N LEU A 123 0.96 7.85 8.06
CA LEU A 123 0.52 6.49 8.40
C LEU A 123 -1.02 6.35 8.36
N GLN A 124 -1.75 7.32 8.90
CA GLN A 124 -3.22 7.32 8.85
C GLN A 124 -3.76 7.37 7.41
N LEU A 125 -3.12 8.18 6.55
CA LEU A 125 -3.49 8.29 5.15
C LEU A 125 -3.16 7.00 4.37
N ALA A 126 -1.99 6.38 4.63
CA ALA A 126 -1.64 5.07 4.10
C ALA A 126 -2.72 4.04 4.45
N GLY A 127 -3.14 3.96 5.72
CA GLY A 127 -4.22 3.08 6.15
C GLY A 127 -5.54 3.33 5.42
N SER A 128 -5.83 4.58 5.06
CA SER A 128 -7.03 4.89 4.26
C SER A 128 -6.93 4.36 2.83
N VAL A 129 -5.76 4.42 2.21
CA VAL A 129 -5.49 3.85 0.88
C VAL A 129 -5.58 2.31 0.94
N PHE A 130 -4.97 1.68 1.94
CA PHE A 130 -5.03 0.21 2.10
C PHE A 130 -6.46 -0.27 2.36
N ARG A 131 -7.24 0.41 3.21
CA ARG A 131 -8.67 0.09 3.41
C ARG A 131 -9.49 0.26 2.13
N TYR A 132 -9.16 1.25 1.31
CA TYR A 132 -9.78 1.40 0.00
C TYR A 132 -9.43 0.23 -0.92
N ALA A 133 -8.18 -0.23 -0.93
CA ALA A 133 -7.77 -1.42 -1.68
C ALA A 133 -8.50 -2.68 -1.20
N VAL A 134 -8.73 -2.83 0.11
CA VAL A 134 -9.54 -3.93 0.66
C VAL A 134 -11.00 -3.81 0.20
N ALA A 135 -11.59 -2.62 0.29
CA ALA A 135 -12.98 -2.37 -0.13
C ALA A 135 -13.22 -2.62 -1.63
N THR A 136 -12.17 -2.47 -2.44
CA THR A 136 -12.21 -2.73 -3.90
C THR A 136 -11.69 -4.13 -4.28
N ALA A 137 -11.57 -5.03 -3.29
CA ALA A 137 -11.14 -6.43 -3.44
C ALA A 137 -9.73 -6.63 -4.07
N ARG A 138 -8.86 -5.62 -3.98
CA ARG A 138 -7.47 -5.69 -4.46
C ARG A 138 -6.51 -6.17 -3.38
N LEU A 139 -6.92 -6.11 -2.12
CA LEU A 139 -6.16 -6.54 -0.96
C LEU A 139 -7.07 -7.33 0.00
N LYS A 140 -6.50 -8.28 0.75
CA LYS A 140 -7.25 -9.10 1.71
C LYS A 140 -7.40 -8.42 3.08
N SER A 141 -6.38 -7.70 3.53
CA SER A 141 -6.32 -7.06 4.84
C SER A 141 -5.45 -5.80 4.80
N ASP A 142 -5.72 -4.86 5.69
CA ASP A 142 -4.95 -3.61 5.82
C ASP A 142 -3.66 -3.86 6.63
N PRO A 143 -2.45 -3.75 6.02
CA PRO A 143 -1.19 -3.98 6.72
C PRO A 143 -0.85 -2.89 7.74
N THR A 144 -1.54 -1.74 7.72
CA THR A 144 -1.30 -0.67 8.71
C THR A 144 -1.99 -0.91 10.04
N ARG A 145 -2.87 -1.91 10.12
CA ARG A 145 -3.70 -2.19 11.30
C ARG A 145 -2.86 -2.38 12.56
N ASP A 146 -1.76 -3.12 12.44
CA ASP A 146 -0.91 -3.49 13.56
C ASP A 146 0.23 -2.49 13.81
N LEU A 147 0.31 -1.40 13.02
CA LEU A 147 1.30 -0.34 13.19
C LEU A 147 0.83 0.76 14.17
N ARG A 148 -0.32 0.57 14.80
CA ARG A 148 -0.83 1.51 15.81
C ARG A 148 0.10 1.54 17.00
N GLY A 149 0.61 2.73 17.37
CA GLY A 149 1.57 2.88 18.47
C GLY A 149 3.05 2.69 18.08
N ALA A 150 3.36 2.36 16.81
CA ALA A 150 4.74 2.16 16.35
C ALA A 150 5.55 3.47 16.20
N LEU A 151 4.88 4.62 16.19
CA LEU A 151 5.48 5.95 16.07
C LEU A 151 5.39 6.72 17.38
N MET A 152 6.35 7.63 17.59
CA MET A 152 6.31 8.54 18.73
C MET A 152 5.11 9.48 18.66
N ASN A 153 4.53 9.75 19.81
CA ASN A 153 3.46 10.74 19.90
C ASN A 153 4.07 12.16 19.95
N PRO A 154 3.56 13.10 19.12
CA PRO A 154 3.96 14.50 19.27
C PRO A 154 3.48 15.03 20.62
N THR A 155 4.32 15.82 21.28
CA THR A 155 3.93 16.56 22.47
C THR A 155 3.00 17.67 22.04
N MET A 156 1.75 17.62 22.50
CA MET A 156 0.78 18.68 22.20
C MET A 156 0.89 19.76 23.25
N THR A 157 1.28 20.94 22.83
CA THR A 157 1.18 22.15 23.67
C THR A 157 -0.21 22.74 23.42
N HIS A 158 -1.07 22.67 24.42
CA HIS A 158 -2.36 23.36 24.37
C HIS A 158 -2.12 24.81 24.75
N TYR A 159 -2.46 25.71 23.87
CA TYR A 159 -2.59 27.12 24.25
C TYR A 159 -3.81 27.24 25.17
N GLY A 160 -3.64 28.00 26.27
CA GLY A 160 -4.76 28.29 27.16
C GLY A 160 -5.90 28.96 26.39
N ALA A 161 -7.12 28.51 26.62
CA ALA A 161 -8.27 29.20 26.05
C ALA A 161 -8.42 30.55 26.78
N VAL A 162 -8.55 31.63 26.04
CA VAL A 162 -8.95 32.94 26.61
C VAL A 162 -10.45 32.79 26.94
N LEU A 163 -10.75 32.59 28.20
CA LEU A 163 -12.14 32.41 28.67
C LEU A 163 -12.82 33.72 29.02
N ASP A 164 -12.06 34.80 29.13
CA ASP A 164 -12.58 36.12 29.45
C ASP A 164 -12.69 36.98 28.17
N PRO A 165 -13.89 37.54 27.86
CA PRO A 165 -14.09 38.43 26.72
C PRO A 165 -13.20 39.69 26.75
N ALA A 166 -12.81 40.16 27.94
CA ALA A 166 -11.91 41.31 28.09
C ALA A 166 -10.50 41.02 27.63
N GLY A 167 -9.98 39.77 27.90
CA GLY A 167 -8.66 39.36 27.47
C GLY A 167 -8.54 39.07 25.97
N ALA A 168 -9.65 38.91 25.25
CA ALA A 168 -9.65 38.70 23.80
C ALA A 168 -9.36 40.00 23.00
N GLY A 169 -9.48 41.15 23.62
CA GLY A 169 -9.23 42.47 23.00
C GLY A 169 -7.76 42.94 23.08
N GLU A 170 -6.91 42.22 23.82
CA GLU A 170 -5.48 42.56 24.00
C GLU A 170 -4.51 41.72 23.13
N LEU A 171 -5.04 40.86 22.28
CA LEU A 171 -4.33 40.04 21.29
C LEU A 171 -4.41 40.68 19.89
#